data_5c1e7e85bf672750ebc654029720f6ab
#
_entry.id   5c1e7e85bf672750ebc654029720f6ab
#
_cell.length_a   1.000
_cell.length_b   1.000
_cell.length_c   1.000
_cell.angle_alpha   90.00
_cell.angle_beta   90.00
_cell.angle_gamma   90.00
#
_symmetry.space_group_name_H-M   'P 1'
#
loop_
_entity.id
_entity.type
_entity.pdbx_description
1 polymer ?
#
loop_
_entity_poly.entity_id
_entity_poly.type
_entity_poly.pdbx_seq_one_letter_code
_entity_poly.pdbx_strand_id
1 'polypeptide(L)'
;HKKDSLTPELLLHVHQLMTSSTLDSPDDSGRFRQNDDIVVENGITHETVHIPPTYTEIPSFVKSLCDFFNETHSKVFIHPIIRGIIIHFMIAYVHPFADGNGRTARAMFYWYMLRQGYWLTEYMSISRVIAKSKKAYEKSFLYAEADMLDIGYFVNYNLGVLEKSFKQLQEYIKRKQLDKNSANKFFKLGNINERQAQILKMYYEDPALILTVKDLQVKFLVTPTTAKNDLMLLLERKFIKEIAFNKVKKGYIKGE
;
A
#
# COMPACT_ATOMS: atom_id res chain seq x y z
N HIS A 1 -13.76 12.03 7.14
CA HIS A 1 -12.65 13.03 7.15
C HIS A 1 -12.06 13.40 5.78
N LYS A 2 -12.53 12.80 4.64
CA LYS A 2 -11.91 13.04 3.33
C LYS A 2 -11.86 14.52 2.90
N LYS A 3 -12.82 15.35 3.33
CA LYS A 3 -12.93 16.78 2.98
C LYS A 3 -12.65 17.72 4.15
N ASP A 4 -12.31 17.19 5.31
CA ASP A 4 -12.08 18.02 6.50
C ASP A 4 -10.84 18.88 6.34
N SER A 5 -10.84 20.04 6.99
CA SER A 5 -9.65 20.87 7.11
C SER A 5 -8.67 20.24 8.10
N LEU A 6 -7.38 20.31 7.80
CA LEU A 6 -6.35 19.86 8.74
C LEU A 6 -6.28 20.85 9.91
N THR A 7 -6.34 20.31 11.13
CA THR A 7 -6.07 21.01 12.38
C THR A 7 -4.96 20.31 13.14
N PRO A 8 -4.33 20.95 14.14
CA PRO A 8 -3.34 20.28 14.99
C PRO A 8 -3.89 19.02 15.65
N GLU A 9 -5.14 19.07 16.16
CA GLU A 9 -5.81 17.93 16.83
C GLU A 9 -6.02 16.77 15.85
N LEU A 10 -6.37 17.08 14.59
CA LEU A 10 -6.56 16.07 13.58
C LEU A 10 -5.24 15.44 13.14
N LEU A 11 -4.14 16.22 13.11
CA LEU A 11 -2.80 15.69 12.86
C LEU A 11 -2.39 14.71 13.98
N LEU A 12 -2.63 15.06 15.24
CA LEU A 12 -2.38 14.17 16.40
C LEU A 12 -3.23 12.92 16.33
N HIS A 13 -4.50 13.02 15.92
CA HIS A 13 -5.37 11.87 15.73
C HIS A 13 -4.88 10.94 14.58
N VAL A 14 -4.45 11.50 13.46
CA VAL A 14 -3.84 10.71 12.37
C VAL A 14 -2.59 9.98 12.88
N HIS A 15 -1.71 10.67 13.62
CA HIS A 15 -0.55 10.03 14.24
C HIS A 15 -0.97 8.86 15.15
N GLN A 16 -1.94 9.08 16.03
CA GLN A 16 -2.47 8.03 16.92
C GLN A 16 -2.96 6.81 16.14
N LEU A 17 -3.71 7.02 15.06
CA LEU A 17 -4.18 5.92 14.20
C LEU A 17 -3.02 5.17 13.52
N MET A 18 -2.02 5.91 13.03
CA MET A 18 -0.87 5.33 12.31
C MET A 18 0.10 4.59 13.23
N THR A 19 0.07 4.88 14.52
CA THR A 19 0.99 4.31 15.52
C THR A 19 0.32 3.35 16.49
N SER A 20 -0.97 3.08 16.33
CA SER A 20 -1.72 2.16 17.19
C SER A 20 -1.00 0.82 17.33
N SER A 21 -0.67 0.43 18.57
CA SER A 21 0.00 -0.82 18.94
C SER A 21 1.39 -1.04 18.32
N THR A 22 2.08 0.03 17.88
CA THR A 22 3.39 -0.07 17.22
C THR A 22 4.45 0.86 17.79
N LEU A 23 4.15 1.61 18.85
CA LEU A 23 5.10 2.43 19.59
C LEU A 23 5.68 1.63 20.77
N ASP A 24 6.96 1.85 21.06
CA ASP A 24 7.61 1.31 22.25
C ASP A 24 7.03 1.95 23.53
N SER A 25 6.73 3.26 23.47
CA SER A 25 6.03 4.00 24.54
C SER A 25 4.61 4.35 24.07
N PRO A 26 3.56 3.73 24.62
CA PRO A 26 2.17 4.06 24.30
C PRO A 26 1.79 5.53 24.59
N ASP A 27 2.49 6.15 25.55
CA ASP A 27 2.22 7.54 25.97
C ASP A 27 2.59 8.57 24.90
N ASP A 28 3.45 8.21 23.93
CA ASP A 28 3.84 9.08 22.83
C ASP A 28 2.77 9.12 21.70
N SER A 29 1.77 8.26 21.79
CA SER A 29 0.72 8.18 20.79
C SER A 29 -0.15 9.44 20.78
N GLY A 30 -0.23 10.10 19.61
CA GLY A 30 -1.02 11.33 19.47
C GLY A 30 -0.46 12.53 20.21
N ARG A 31 0.85 12.59 20.46
CA ARG A 31 1.52 13.71 21.13
C ARG A 31 2.73 14.19 20.35
N PHE A 32 2.95 15.49 20.33
CA PHE A 32 4.21 16.07 19.84
C PHE A 32 5.33 15.82 20.85
N ARG A 33 6.57 15.63 20.35
CA ARG A 33 7.75 15.52 21.18
C ARG A 33 7.97 16.81 21.98
N GLN A 34 8.57 16.67 23.15
CA GLN A 34 8.82 17.77 24.12
C GLN A 34 10.29 17.98 24.41
N ASN A 35 11.17 17.34 23.64
CA ASN A 35 12.62 17.45 23.75
C ASN A 35 13.27 17.32 22.36
N ASP A 36 14.58 17.53 22.31
CA ASP A 36 15.41 17.41 21.11
C ASP A 36 16.32 16.17 21.11
N ASP A 37 15.97 15.15 21.91
CA ASP A 37 16.75 13.89 22.04
C ASP A 37 16.60 12.98 20.82
N ILE A 38 15.86 13.43 19.79
CA ILE A 38 15.52 12.62 18.61
C ILE A 38 16.43 13.00 17.47
N VAL A 39 17.08 12.00 16.91
CA VAL A 39 17.83 12.06 15.65
C VAL A 39 17.28 11.02 14.67
N VAL A 40 17.36 11.29 13.40
CA VAL A 40 17.05 10.31 12.36
C VAL A 40 18.31 9.58 11.98
N GLU A 41 18.35 8.29 12.25
CA GLU A 41 19.50 7.44 11.94
C GLU A 41 19.23 6.51 10.76
N ASN A 42 20.30 6.17 10.06
CA ASN A 42 20.27 5.06 9.12
C ASN A 42 20.13 3.75 9.90
N GLY A 43 19.06 2.99 9.66
CA GLY A 43 18.75 1.76 10.38
C GLY A 43 19.76 0.60 10.18
N ILE A 44 20.83 0.78 9.40
CA ILE A 44 21.87 -0.23 9.14
C ILE A 44 23.24 0.26 9.64
N THR A 45 23.59 1.52 9.32
CA THR A 45 24.92 2.08 9.65
C THR A 45 24.92 2.85 10.97
N HIS A 46 23.75 3.13 11.54
CA HIS A 46 23.55 3.98 12.71
C HIS A 46 24.15 5.40 12.59
N GLU A 47 24.46 5.81 11.37
CA GLU A 47 24.87 7.18 11.09
C GLU A 47 23.68 8.13 11.18
N THR A 48 23.88 9.28 11.81
CA THR A 48 22.87 10.35 11.83
C THR A 48 22.63 10.87 10.42
N VAL A 49 21.41 10.74 9.95
CA VAL A 49 20.98 11.16 8.61
C VAL A 49 20.36 12.56 8.67
N HIS A 50 19.70 12.91 9.75
CA HIS A 50 19.04 14.19 9.92
C HIS A 50 18.90 14.55 11.40
N ILE A 51 19.10 15.81 11.72
CA ILE A 51 18.83 16.40 13.04
C ILE A 51 17.61 17.32 12.88
N PRO A 52 16.44 16.96 13.46
CA PRO A 52 15.24 17.76 13.34
C PRO A 52 15.40 19.15 13.98
N PRO A 53 14.65 20.17 13.52
CA PRO A 53 14.55 21.46 14.21
C PRO A 53 14.13 21.30 15.68
N THR A 54 14.41 22.32 16.50
CA THR A 54 14.07 22.27 17.93
C THR A 54 12.56 22.06 18.17
N TYR A 55 12.24 21.30 19.23
CA TYR A 55 10.84 21.01 19.58
C TYR A 55 10.00 22.27 19.84
N THR A 56 10.65 23.37 20.26
CA THR A 56 9.99 24.66 20.51
C THR A 56 9.40 25.27 19.24
N GLU A 57 9.89 24.88 18.05
CA GLU A 57 9.39 25.34 16.75
C GLU A 57 8.18 24.53 16.26
N ILE A 58 7.88 23.36 16.87
CA ILE A 58 6.79 22.48 16.42
C ILE A 58 5.43 23.21 16.34
N PRO A 59 5.01 24.05 17.32
CA PRO A 59 3.71 24.72 17.26
C PRO A 59 3.59 25.66 16.04
N SER A 60 4.63 26.42 15.76
CA SER A 60 4.64 27.33 14.59
C SER A 60 4.67 26.58 13.28
N PHE A 61 5.40 25.48 13.25
CA PHE A 61 5.49 24.62 12.11
C PHE A 61 4.15 23.90 11.82
N VAL A 62 3.50 23.35 12.85
CA VAL A 62 2.20 22.67 12.70
C VAL A 62 1.15 23.66 12.17
N LYS A 63 1.17 24.91 12.66
CA LYS A 63 0.32 25.95 12.11
C LYS A 63 0.58 26.16 10.61
N SER A 64 1.84 26.33 10.21
CA SER A 64 2.23 26.50 8.81
C SER A 64 1.85 25.30 7.94
N LEU A 65 1.99 24.08 8.48
CA LEU A 65 1.56 22.85 7.81
C LEU A 65 0.04 22.83 7.58
N CYS A 66 -0.74 23.20 8.59
CA CYS A 66 -2.20 23.29 8.49
C CYS A 66 -2.62 24.34 7.44
N ASP A 67 -2.02 25.52 7.49
CA ASP A 67 -2.29 26.58 6.50
C ASP A 67 -1.93 26.13 5.08
N PHE A 68 -0.80 25.48 4.90
CA PHE A 68 -0.34 24.96 3.62
C PHE A 68 -1.23 23.81 3.11
N PHE A 69 -1.61 22.88 3.96
CA PHE A 69 -2.52 21.78 3.62
C PHE A 69 -3.90 22.28 3.22
N ASN A 70 -4.42 23.27 3.95
CA ASN A 70 -5.74 23.84 3.73
C ASN A 70 -5.78 24.90 2.62
N GLU A 71 -4.63 25.29 2.09
CA GLU A 71 -4.48 26.32 1.04
C GLU A 71 -5.00 27.71 1.46
N THR A 72 -4.98 27.99 2.77
CA THR A 72 -5.63 29.16 3.38
C THR A 72 -5.10 30.51 2.84
N HIS A 73 -3.81 30.54 2.47
CA HIS A 73 -3.14 31.79 2.02
C HIS A 73 -2.37 31.64 0.70
N SER A 74 -2.73 30.66 -0.12
CA SER A 74 -1.99 30.33 -1.34
C SER A 74 -2.24 31.41 -2.41
N LYS A 75 -1.24 32.29 -2.63
CA LYS A 75 -1.22 33.27 -3.74
C LYS A 75 -0.66 32.67 -5.04
N VAL A 76 0.02 31.54 -4.95
CA VAL A 76 0.69 30.87 -6.07
C VAL A 76 0.10 29.50 -6.25
N PHE A 77 -0.24 29.16 -7.48
CA PHE A 77 -0.68 27.80 -7.81
C PHE A 77 0.46 26.81 -7.63
N ILE A 78 0.24 25.79 -6.80
CA ILE A 78 1.11 24.62 -6.66
C ILE A 78 0.30 23.39 -7.07
N HIS A 79 0.79 22.65 -8.04
CA HIS A 79 0.12 21.43 -8.48
C HIS A 79 -0.13 20.47 -7.30
N PRO A 80 -1.33 19.88 -7.14
CA PRO A 80 -1.67 19.07 -5.97
C PRO A 80 -0.69 17.94 -5.66
N ILE A 81 -0.16 17.25 -6.68
CA ILE A 81 0.88 16.22 -6.47
C ILE A 81 2.11 16.80 -5.79
N ILE A 82 2.59 17.96 -6.27
CA ILE A 82 3.77 18.63 -5.68
C ILE A 82 3.46 19.06 -4.25
N ARG A 83 2.29 19.66 -4.01
CA ARG A 83 1.87 20.07 -2.67
C ARG A 83 1.79 18.87 -1.72
N GLY A 84 1.23 17.74 -2.15
CA GLY A 84 1.22 16.52 -1.36
C GLY A 84 2.63 16.01 -1.01
N ILE A 85 3.57 16.07 -1.97
CA ILE A 85 4.98 15.71 -1.73
C ILE A 85 5.62 16.69 -0.74
N ILE A 86 5.33 18.00 -0.83
CA ILE A 86 5.84 19.00 0.13
C ILE A 86 5.28 18.72 1.53
N ILE A 87 4.00 18.41 1.67
CA ILE A 87 3.39 18.01 2.96
C ILE A 87 4.13 16.82 3.57
N HIS A 88 4.43 15.80 2.76
CA HIS A 88 5.23 14.66 3.19
C HIS A 88 6.63 15.10 3.67
N PHE A 89 7.33 15.94 2.90
CA PHE A 89 8.64 16.47 3.26
C PHE A 89 8.60 17.24 4.58
N MET A 90 7.65 18.16 4.72
CA MET A 90 7.50 18.99 5.91
C MET A 90 7.44 18.17 7.18
N ILE A 91 6.58 17.15 7.23
CA ILE A 91 6.42 16.31 8.44
C ILE A 91 7.68 15.45 8.68
N ALA A 92 8.27 14.91 7.62
CA ALA A 92 9.45 14.08 7.73
C ALA A 92 10.70 14.90 8.14
N TYR A 93 10.80 16.16 7.74
CA TYR A 93 11.89 17.07 8.10
C TYR A 93 11.76 17.55 9.55
N VAL A 94 10.61 18.05 9.95
CA VAL A 94 10.43 18.58 11.31
C VAL A 94 10.40 17.50 12.37
N HIS A 95 10.02 16.26 12.00
CA HIS A 95 9.94 15.14 12.94
C HIS A 95 9.19 15.52 14.23
N PRO A 96 7.91 15.92 14.15
CA PRO A 96 7.19 16.48 15.29
C PRO A 96 6.84 15.44 16.36
N PHE A 97 7.05 14.16 16.12
CA PHE A 97 6.70 13.06 17.03
C PHE A 97 7.94 12.31 17.51
N ALA A 98 7.84 11.61 18.65
CA ALA A 98 8.93 10.76 19.16
C ALA A 98 9.22 9.57 18.22
N ASP A 99 8.17 8.93 17.68
CA ASP A 99 8.25 7.90 16.62
C ASP A 99 7.04 8.06 15.68
N GLY A 100 7.00 7.31 14.57
CA GLY A 100 5.87 7.30 13.65
C GLY A 100 5.84 8.45 12.64
N ASN A 101 6.84 9.33 12.62
CA ASN A 101 6.90 10.47 11.70
C ASN A 101 6.77 10.05 10.23
N GLY A 102 7.50 9.03 9.81
CA GLY A 102 7.44 8.54 8.43
C GLY A 102 6.08 7.91 8.07
N ARG A 103 5.41 7.24 9.01
CA ARG A 103 4.05 6.70 8.82
C ARG A 103 3.04 7.83 8.66
N THR A 104 3.11 8.81 9.55
CA THR A 104 2.25 9.98 9.54
C THR A 104 2.45 10.83 8.28
N ALA A 105 3.69 11.11 7.90
CA ALA A 105 4.01 11.87 6.69
C ALA A 105 3.40 11.24 5.43
N ARG A 106 3.53 9.92 5.27
CA ARG A 106 2.91 9.20 4.14
C ARG A 106 1.38 9.19 4.24
N ALA A 107 0.81 9.00 5.43
CA ALA A 107 -0.65 9.05 5.62
C ALA A 107 -1.21 10.42 5.24
N MET A 108 -0.53 11.51 5.62
CA MET A 108 -0.90 12.88 5.27
C MET A 108 -0.80 13.14 3.77
N PHE A 109 0.23 12.60 3.10
CA PHE A 109 0.33 12.61 1.64
C PHE A 109 -0.88 11.93 1.00
N TYR A 110 -1.21 10.69 1.41
CA TYR A 110 -2.36 9.95 0.88
C TYR A 110 -3.67 10.70 1.10
N TRP A 111 -3.88 11.21 2.30
CA TRP A 111 -5.09 11.96 2.62
C TRP A 111 -5.23 13.21 1.75
N TYR A 112 -4.15 13.99 1.61
CA TYR A 112 -4.17 15.17 0.75
C TYR A 112 -4.48 14.81 -0.71
N MET A 113 -3.85 13.77 -1.26
CA MET A 113 -4.11 13.29 -2.62
C MET A 113 -5.57 12.87 -2.81
N LEU A 114 -6.14 12.12 -1.87
CA LEU A 114 -7.54 11.69 -1.92
C LEU A 114 -8.50 12.89 -1.82
N ARG A 115 -8.16 13.88 -1.00
CA ARG A 115 -8.92 15.13 -0.89
C ARG A 115 -8.97 15.88 -2.23
N GLN A 116 -7.87 15.89 -2.95
CA GLN A 116 -7.74 16.52 -4.28
C GLN A 116 -8.30 15.67 -5.44
N GLY A 117 -8.93 14.53 -5.13
CA GLY A 117 -9.59 13.69 -6.13
C GLY A 117 -8.68 12.64 -6.80
N TYR A 118 -7.43 12.51 -6.38
CA TYR A 118 -6.50 11.49 -6.89
C TYR A 118 -6.77 10.12 -6.23
N TRP A 119 -7.96 9.58 -6.47
CA TRP A 119 -8.45 8.35 -5.81
C TRP A 119 -7.58 7.11 -6.10
N LEU A 120 -6.87 7.07 -7.25
CA LEU A 120 -5.96 5.96 -7.57
C LEU A 120 -4.83 5.79 -6.57
N THR A 121 -4.44 6.85 -5.85
CA THR A 121 -3.36 6.77 -4.85
C THR A 121 -3.68 5.80 -3.73
N GLU A 122 -4.96 5.55 -3.42
CA GLU A 122 -5.40 4.54 -2.45
C GLU A 122 -4.90 3.11 -2.79
N TYR A 123 -4.75 2.81 -4.06
CA TYR A 123 -4.31 1.50 -4.56
C TYR A 123 -2.82 1.44 -4.90
N MET A 124 -2.11 2.54 -4.78
CA MET A 124 -0.68 2.64 -5.11
C MET A 124 0.19 2.26 -3.90
N SER A 125 1.11 1.33 -4.08
CA SER A 125 2.01 0.87 -3.01
C SER A 125 3.24 1.77 -2.86
N ILE A 126 3.05 3.07 -2.61
CA ILE A 126 4.12 4.08 -2.50
C ILE A 126 5.13 3.69 -1.41
N SER A 127 4.66 3.35 -0.22
CA SER A 127 5.53 2.93 0.89
C SER A 127 6.41 1.73 0.54
N ARG A 128 5.90 0.79 -0.27
CA ARG A 128 6.67 -0.37 -0.74
C ARG A 128 7.78 0.03 -1.71
N VAL A 129 7.52 1.00 -2.58
CA VAL A 129 8.54 1.52 -3.52
C VAL A 129 9.62 2.27 -2.77
N ILE A 130 9.25 3.12 -1.79
CA ILE A 130 10.19 3.83 -0.91
C ILE A 130 11.06 2.82 -0.15
N ALA A 131 10.48 1.79 0.47
CA ALA A 131 11.22 0.77 1.21
C ALA A 131 12.28 0.05 0.35
N LYS A 132 11.98 -0.18 -0.95
CA LYS A 132 12.94 -0.76 -1.90
C LYS A 132 14.04 0.20 -2.36
N SER A 133 13.88 1.50 -2.16
CA SER A 133 14.82 2.54 -2.56
C SER A 133 15.22 3.44 -1.38
N LYS A 134 15.31 2.86 -0.17
CA LYS A 134 15.54 3.59 1.09
C LYS A 134 16.74 4.54 1.01
N LYS A 135 17.88 4.07 0.49
CA LYS A 135 19.08 4.91 0.31
C LYS A 135 18.85 6.14 -0.57
N ALA A 136 18.06 6.01 -1.65
CA ALA A 136 17.75 7.13 -2.52
C ALA A 136 16.76 8.11 -1.86
N TYR A 137 15.84 7.58 -1.05
CA TYR A 137 14.93 8.39 -0.22
C TYR A 137 15.72 9.23 0.79
N GLU A 138 16.61 8.62 1.56
CA GLU A 138 17.49 9.30 2.53
C GLU A 138 18.34 10.36 1.84
N LYS A 139 19.00 10.03 0.71
CA LYS A 139 19.80 10.98 -0.07
C LYS A 139 18.99 12.19 -0.56
N SER A 140 17.70 12.02 -0.88
CA SER A 140 16.87 13.14 -1.33
C SER A 140 16.64 14.19 -0.24
N PHE A 141 16.62 13.78 1.04
CA PHE A 141 16.63 14.72 2.18
C PHE A 141 18.00 15.37 2.33
N LEU A 142 19.08 14.57 2.38
CA LEU A 142 20.44 15.09 2.56
C LEU A 142 20.80 16.14 1.50
N TYR A 143 20.41 15.90 0.24
CA TYR A 143 20.67 16.87 -0.82
C TYR A 143 19.85 18.16 -0.64
N ALA A 144 18.57 18.03 -0.23
CA ALA A 144 17.75 19.21 0.07
C ALA A 144 18.37 20.03 1.24
N GLU A 145 18.83 19.40 2.30
CA GLU A 145 19.46 20.07 3.44
C GLU A 145 20.79 20.71 3.07
N ALA A 146 21.62 20.01 2.29
CA ALA A 146 22.91 20.52 1.85
C ALA A 146 22.81 21.74 0.90
N ASP A 147 21.68 21.86 0.20
CA ASP A 147 21.41 22.94 -0.78
C ASP A 147 20.33 23.91 -0.28
N MET A 148 20.50 24.43 0.92
CA MET A 148 19.65 25.47 1.55
C MET A 148 18.14 25.14 1.51
N LEU A 149 17.80 23.88 1.72
CA LEU A 149 16.42 23.34 1.67
C LEU A 149 15.80 23.42 0.27
N ASP A 150 16.58 23.24 -0.79
CA ASP A 150 16.01 23.00 -2.12
C ASP A 150 15.29 21.64 -2.13
N ILE A 151 13.98 21.69 -1.95
CA ILE A 151 13.12 20.52 -1.95
C ILE A 151 12.96 19.87 -3.33
N GLY A 152 13.52 20.43 -4.38
CA GLY A 152 13.50 19.89 -5.74
C GLY A 152 14.05 18.46 -5.80
N TYR A 153 15.08 18.15 -5.03
CA TYR A 153 15.63 16.78 -4.91
C TYR A 153 14.60 15.79 -4.38
N PHE A 154 13.91 16.16 -3.32
CA PHE A 154 12.88 15.31 -2.70
C PHE A 154 11.64 15.19 -3.61
N VAL A 155 11.23 16.27 -4.24
CA VAL A 155 10.11 16.27 -5.20
C VAL A 155 10.41 15.36 -6.36
N ASN A 156 11.59 15.48 -6.99
CA ASN A 156 11.98 14.66 -8.13
C ASN A 156 12.04 13.16 -7.78
N TYR A 157 12.61 12.82 -6.61
CA TYR A 157 12.62 11.44 -6.13
C TYR A 157 11.19 10.90 -5.97
N ASN A 158 10.29 11.64 -5.32
CA ASN A 158 8.92 11.20 -5.07
C ASN A 158 8.07 11.12 -6.33
N LEU A 159 8.29 11.97 -7.34
CA LEU A 159 7.67 11.82 -8.67
C LEU A 159 8.06 10.49 -9.31
N GLY A 160 9.34 10.10 -9.23
CA GLY A 160 9.81 8.78 -9.67
C GLY A 160 9.18 7.62 -8.89
N VAL A 161 8.96 7.78 -7.59
CA VAL A 161 8.23 6.80 -6.76
C VAL A 161 6.78 6.66 -7.20
N LEU A 162 6.10 7.78 -7.44
CA LEU A 162 4.71 7.78 -7.92
C LEU A 162 4.60 7.11 -9.28
N GLU A 163 5.47 7.42 -10.22
CA GLU A 163 5.50 6.80 -11.56
C GLU A 163 5.67 5.28 -11.45
N LYS A 164 6.65 4.82 -10.66
CA LYS A 164 6.89 3.38 -10.45
C LYS A 164 5.69 2.70 -9.80
N SER A 165 5.10 3.32 -8.77
CA SER A 165 3.92 2.78 -8.08
C SER A 165 2.72 2.68 -9.02
N PHE A 166 2.51 3.68 -9.87
CA PHE A 166 1.45 3.69 -10.87
C PHE A 166 1.65 2.59 -11.94
N LYS A 167 2.86 2.43 -12.46
CA LYS A 167 3.20 1.36 -13.41
C LYS A 167 2.93 -0.03 -12.79
N GLN A 168 3.32 -0.25 -11.53
CA GLN A 168 3.04 -1.51 -10.83
C GLN A 168 1.53 -1.77 -10.68
N LEU A 169 0.75 -0.74 -10.39
CA LEU A 169 -0.71 -0.85 -10.33
C LEU A 169 -1.30 -1.20 -11.70
N GLN A 170 -0.85 -0.54 -12.78
CA GLN A 170 -1.30 -0.85 -14.14
C GLN A 170 -0.98 -2.31 -14.53
N GLU A 171 0.23 -2.78 -14.25
CA GLU A 171 0.64 -4.17 -14.51
C GLU A 171 -0.22 -5.16 -13.71
N TYR A 172 -0.49 -4.86 -12.44
CA TYR A 172 -1.37 -5.67 -11.60
C TYR A 172 -2.79 -5.76 -12.19
N ILE A 173 -3.38 -4.63 -12.58
CA ILE A 173 -4.71 -4.58 -13.20
C ILE A 173 -4.72 -5.37 -14.51
N LYS A 174 -3.73 -5.15 -15.37
CA LYS A 174 -3.61 -5.86 -16.66
C LYS A 174 -3.53 -7.38 -16.45
N ARG A 175 -2.72 -7.83 -15.49
CA ARG A 175 -2.62 -9.27 -15.15
C ARG A 175 -3.97 -9.80 -14.68
N LYS A 176 -4.66 -9.09 -13.78
CA LYS A 176 -5.99 -9.50 -13.29
C LYS A 176 -7.05 -9.56 -14.39
N GLN A 177 -7.00 -8.62 -15.34
CA GLN A 177 -7.88 -8.65 -16.51
C GLN A 177 -7.60 -9.85 -17.43
N LEU A 178 -6.33 -10.16 -17.67
CA LEU A 178 -5.93 -11.34 -18.45
C LEU A 178 -6.37 -12.63 -17.74
N ASP A 179 -6.21 -12.70 -16.43
CA ASP A 179 -6.67 -13.82 -15.61
C ASP A 179 -8.19 -14.02 -15.74
N LYS A 180 -8.94 -12.95 -15.64
CA LYS A 180 -10.41 -12.98 -15.80
C LYS A 180 -10.82 -13.38 -17.21
N ASN A 181 -10.17 -12.80 -18.23
CA ASN A 181 -10.46 -13.12 -19.63
C ASN A 181 -10.12 -14.56 -19.98
N SER A 182 -9.05 -15.11 -19.39
CA SER A 182 -8.69 -16.51 -19.57
C SER A 182 -9.74 -17.45 -18.97
N ALA A 183 -10.25 -17.14 -17.77
CA ALA A 183 -11.34 -17.89 -17.16
C ALA A 183 -12.64 -17.80 -18.03
N ASN A 184 -12.92 -16.63 -18.60
CA ASN A 184 -14.11 -16.42 -19.44
C ASN A 184 -14.14 -17.30 -20.69
N LYS A 185 -12.98 -17.75 -21.21
CA LYS A 185 -12.97 -18.73 -22.31
C LYS A 185 -13.65 -20.05 -21.92
N PHE A 186 -13.52 -20.46 -20.67
CA PHE A 186 -14.13 -21.70 -20.15
C PHE A 186 -15.65 -21.52 -19.91
N PHE A 187 -16.14 -20.30 -19.64
CA PHE A 187 -17.59 -20.07 -19.55
C PHE A 187 -18.31 -20.38 -20.87
N LYS A 188 -17.64 -20.23 -22.02
CA LYS A 188 -18.21 -20.57 -23.32
C LYS A 188 -18.44 -22.07 -23.50
N LEU A 189 -17.89 -22.92 -22.61
CA LEU A 189 -18.15 -24.36 -22.58
C LEU A 189 -19.55 -24.71 -22.02
N GLY A 190 -20.32 -23.71 -21.63
CA GLY A 190 -21.73 -23.79 -21.23
C GLY A 190 -21.97 -24.32 -19.82
N ASN A 191 -22.86 -23.63 -19.09
CA ASN A 191 -23.37 -24.01 -17.76
C ASN A 191 -22.32 -24.33 -16.67
N ILE A 192 -21.18 -23.67 -16.62
CA ILE A 192 -20.23 -23.73 -15.53
C ILE A 192 -20.18 -22.36 -14.81
N ASN A 193 -19.97 -22.41 -13.48
CA ASN A 193 -19.82 -21.19 -12.69
C ASN A 193 -18.37 -20.64 -12.72
N GLU A 194 -18.16 -19.46 -12.13
CA GLU A 194 -16.87 -18.81 -12.15
C GLU A 194 -15.75 -19.64 -11.49
N ARG A 195 -16.02 -20.32 -10.36
CA ARG A 195 -15.03 -21.17 -9.70
C ARG A 195 -14.66 -22.38 -10.57
N GLN A 196 -15.64 -23.02 -11.19
CA GLN A 196 -15.42 -24.13 -12.13
C GLN A 196 -14.59 -23.71 -13.33
N ALA A 197 -14.84 -22.53 -13.89
CA ALA A 197 -14.03 -21.97 -14.96
C ALA A 197 -12.58 -21.72 -14.52
N GLN A 198 -12.38 -21.26 -13.29
CA GLN A 198 -11.04 -21.09 -12.73
C GLN A 198 -10.34 -22.43 -12.47
N ILE A 199 -11.05 -23.47 -12.04
CA ILE A 199 -10.49 -24.84 -11.88
C ILE A 199 -10.02 -25.35 -13.24
N LEU A 200 -10.82 -25.21 -14.29
CA LEU A 200 -10.45 -25.64 -15.64
C LEU A 200 -9.24 -24.85 -16.17
N LYS A 201 -9.16 -23.55 -15.88
CA LYS A 201 -8.01 -22.74 -16.20
C LYS A 201 -6.73 -23.26 -15.54
N MET A 202 -6.79 -23.66 -14.25
CA MET A 202 -5.64 -24.23 -13.55
C MET A 202 -5.12 -25.49 -14.24
N TYR A 203 -6.00 -26.37 -14.67
CA TYR A 203 -5.61 -27.57 -15.44
C TYR A 203 -5.11 -27.26 -16.84
N TYR A 204 -5.53 -26.16 -17.42
CA TYR A 204 -5.00 -25.70 -18.71
C TYR A 204 -3.58 -25.15 -18.57
N GLU A 205 -3.30 -24.43 -17.49
CA GLU A 205 -1.98 -23.87 -17.18
C GLU A 205 -0.99 -24.95 -16.72
N ASP A 206 -1.46 -25.92 -15.96
CA ASP A 206 -0.68 -27.07 -15.50
C ASP A 206 -1.50 -28.37 -15.67
N PRO A 207 -1.32 -29.06 -16.80
CA PRO A 207 -2.02 -30.32 -17.08
C PRO A 207 -1.70 -31.47 -16.11
N ALA A 208 -0.57 -31.41 -15.40
CA ALA A 208 -0.16 -32.40 -14.41
C ALA A 208 -0.70 -32.11 -13.01
N LEU A 209 -1.38 -30.98 -12.83
CA LEU A 209 -1.91 -30.56 -11.53
C LEU A 209 -2.89 -31.59 -10.95
N ILE A 210 -2.73 -31.87 -9.67
CA ILE A 210 -3.67 -32.69 -8.91
C ILE A 210 -4.31 -31.81 -7.84
N LEU A 211 -5.61 -31.65 -7.90
CA LEU A 211 -6.38 -30.86 -6.92
C LEU A 211 -7.13 -31.76 -5.95
N THR A 212 -7.22 -31.33 -4.72
CA THR A 212 -8.07 -31.93 -3.68
C THR A 212 -9.19 -30.95 -3.29
N VAL A 213 -10.21 -31.46 -2.61
CA VAL A 213 -11.27 -30.62 -2.03
C VAL A 213 -10.67 -29.54 -1.12
N LYS A 214 -9.63 -29.91 -0.34
CA LYS A 214 -8.97 -28.98 0.59
C LYS A 214 -8.25 -27.84 -0.14
N ASP A 215 -7.63 -28.11 -1.28
CA ASP A 215 -6.95 -27.07 -2.07
C ASP A 215 -7.97 -26.03 -2.59
N LEU A 216 -9.14 -26.50 -3.01
CA LEU A 216 -10.21 -25.61 -3.47
C LEU A 216 -10.85 -24.81 -2.33
N GLN A 217 -10.99 -25.42 -1.15
CA GLN A 217 -11.45 -24.70 0.04
C GLN A 217 -10.54 -23.52 0.38
N VAL A 218 -9.24 -23.76 0.42
CA VAL A 218 -8.24 -22.73 0.73
C VAL A 218 -8.19 -21.67 -0.38
N LYS A 219 -8.19 -22.11 -1.64
CA LYS A 219 -8.06 -21.19 -2.77
C LYS A 219 -9.27 -20.27 -2.96
N PHE A 220 -10.48 -20.81 -2.80
CA PHE A 220 -11.73 -20.08 -3.07
C PHE A 220 -12.46 -19.63 -1.80
N LEU A 221 -11.91 -19.94 -0.62
CA LEU A 221 -12.52 -19.61 0.68
C LEU A 221 -13.97 -20.12 0.79
N VAL A 222 -14.20 -21.36 0.38
CA VAL A 222 -15.52 -22.00 0.37
C VAL A 222 -15.61 -23.20 1.31
N THR A 223 -16.83 -23.64 1.60
CA THR A 223 -17.08 -24.84 2.40
C THR A 223 -16.66 -26.11 1.66
N PRO A 224 -16.38 -27.22 2.38
CA PRO A 224 -16.11 -28.55 1.77
C PRO A 224 -17.21 -28.99 0.82
N THR A 225 -18.46 -28.74 1.19
CA THR A 225 -19.64 -29.11 0.38
C THR A 225 -19.66 -28.36 -0.94
N THR A 226 -19.40 -27.04 -0.92
CA THR A 226 -19.34 -26.21 -2.12
C THR A 226 -18.23 -26.67 -3.06
N ALA A 227 -17.02 -26.92 -2.52
CA ALA A 227 -15.88 -27.41 -3.30
C ALA A 227 -16.17 -28.80 -3.93
N LYS A 228 -16.80 -29.72 -3.18
CA LYS A 228 -17.22 -31.02 -3.71
C LYS A 228 -18.24 -30.89 -4.84
N ASN A 229 -19.25 -30.04 -4.69
CA ASN A 229 -20.27 -29.82 -5.71
C ASN A 229 -19.67 -29.26 -7.01
N ASP A 230 -18.72 -28.31 -6.90
CA ASP A 230 -18.03 -27.80 -8.08
C ASP A 230 -17.24 -28.91 -8.82
N LEU A 231 -16.54 -29.80 -8.07
CA LEU A 231 -15.80 -30.92 -8.63
C LEU A 231 -16.74 -31.97 -9.24
N MET A 232 -17.86 -32.29 -8.58
CA MET A 232 -18.83 -33.26 -9.08
C MET A 232 -19.40 -32.84 -10.42
N LEU A 233 -19.81 -31.58 -10.57
CA LEU A 233 -20.32 -31.05 -11.83
C LEU A 233 -19.27 -31.10 -12.95
N LEU A 234 -17.99 -30.86 -12.64
CA LEU A 234 -16.90 -30.99 -13.61
C LEU A 234 -16.61 -32.47 -13.98
N LEU A 235 -16.74 -33.40 -13.02
CA LEU A 235 -16.65 -34.85 -13.25
C LEU A 235 -17.77 -35.37 -14.15
N GLU A 236 -19.03 -35.00 -13.86
CA GLU A 236 -20.20 -35.37 -14.67
C GLU A 236 -20.04 -34.97 -16.14
N ARG A 237 -19.36 -33.83 -16.35
CA ARG A 237 -19.08 -33.28 -17.69
C ARG A 237 -17.77 -33.79 -18.30
N LYS A 238 -17.09 -34.69 -17.65
CA LYS A 238 -15.81 -35.30 -18.08
C LYS A 238 -14.65 -34.29 -18.27
N PHE A 239 -14.78 -33.09 -17.73
CA PHE A 239 -13.68 -32.11 -17.75
C PHE A 239 -12.51 -32.48 -16.84
N ILE A 240 -12.80 -33.27 -15.80
CA ILE A 240 -11.82 -33.78 -14.86
C ILE A 240 -12.06 -35.27 -14.61
N LYS A 241 -11.03 -35.96 -14.10
CA LYS A 241 -11.09 -37.36 -13.67
C LYS A 241 -10.71 -37.46 -12.20
N GLU A 242 -11.36 -38.34 -11.46
CA GLU A 242 -11.02 -38.64 -10.07
C GLU A 242 -9.91 -39.70 -10.03
N ILE A 243 -8.92 -39.50 -9.15
CA ILE A 243 -7.89 -40.48 -8.81
C ILE A 243 -7.91 -40.75 -7.30
N ALA A 244 -7.70 -41.99 -6.90
CA ALA A 244 -7.62 -42.36 -5.49
C ALA A 244 -6.16 -42.41 -5.04
N PHE A 245 -5.79 -41.69 -4.01
CA PHE A 245 -4.49 -41.83 -3.35
C PHE A 245 -4.50 -43.01 -2.35
N ASN A 246 -5.64 -43.23 -1.69
CA ASN A 246 -5.92 -44.32 -0.80
C ASN A 246 -7.45 -44.49 -0.63
N LYS A 247 -7.92 -45.41 0.24
CA LYS A 247 -9.35 -45.66 0.49
C LYS A 247 -10.16 -44.44 0.92
N VAL A 248 -9.51 -43.34 1.38
CA VAL A 248 -10.18 -42.17 1.95
C VAL A 248 -9.84 -40.87 1.18
N LYS A 249 -8.62 -40.75 0.65
CA LYS A 249 -8.12 -39.53 0.04
C LYS A 249 -8.19 -39.60 -1.48
N LYS A 250 -8.97 -38.66 -2.05
CA LYS A 250 -9.19 -38.53 -3.48
C LYS A 250 -8.52 -37.26 -4.00
N GLY A 251 -7.97 -37.34 -5.21
CA GLY A 251 -7.50 -36.23 -5.99
C GLY A 251 -8.23 -36.14 -7.32
N TYR A 252 -8.15 -35.00 -7.96
CA TYR A 252 -8.78 -34.73 -9.24
C TYR A 252 -7.71 -34.25 -10.21
N ILE A 253 -7.74 -34.78 -11.43
CA ILE A 253 -6.81 -34.44 -12.51
C ILE A 253 -7.61 -33.99 -13.73
N LYS A 254 -6.91 -33.37 -14.69
CA LYS A 254 -7.51 -32.99 -15.97
C LYS A 254 -8.14 -34.18 -16.66
N GLY A 255 -9.36 -34.02 -17.18
CA GLY A 255 -9.99 -34.95 -18.10
C GLY A 255 -9.29 -34.99 -19.48
N GLU A 256 -9.70 -35.93 -20.32
CA GLU A 256 -9.23 -36.00 -21.72
C GLU A 256 -9.81 -34.90 -22.57
#